data_8ac67a3a19a02ef381941613fc34de16
#
_entry.id   8ac67a3a19a02ef381941613fc34de16
#
_cell.length_a   1.000
_cell.length_b   1.000
_cell.length_c   1.000
_cell.angle_alpha   90.00
_cell.angle_beta   90.00
_cell.angle_gamma   90.00
#
_symmetry.space_group_name_H-M   'P 1'
#
loop_
_entity.id
_entity.type
_entity.pdbx_description
1 polymer ?
#
loop_
_entity_poly.entity_id
_entity_poly.type
_entity_poly.pdbx_seq_one_letter_code
_entity_poly.pdbx_strand_id
1 'polypeptide(L)'
;AEAMISAKQVILDVAREYEQMTGRKYRFFEEYKMRDAELAIVAIGSACGTIKDAVDKLRKAGKKVGLLKVRVFRPFPGEEMAKALRKCQAIAIFDRCEGYNANGGPLAADLEAALFRAKASAEVINYVYGLSGRDLTVNHVTAVFEELAEAAAHGVKDKKYRYIG
;
A
#
# COMPACT_ATOMS: atom_id res chain seq x y z
N ALA A 1 22.91 11.61 -0.62
CA ALA A 1 22.42 10.31 -1.15
C ALA A 1 22.92 9.14 -0.31
N GLU A 2 24.22 9.00 -0.01
CA GLU A 2 24.78 7.87 0.75
C GLU A 2 24.18 7.69 2.14
N ALA A 3 24.04 8.78 2.91
CA ALA A 3 23.43 8.73 4.24
C ALA A 3 21.98 8.20 4.20
N MET A 4 21.23 8.52 3.16
CA MET A 4 19.85 8.02 3.00
C MET A 4 19.83 6.51 2.70
N ILE A 5 20.81 6.03 1.91
CA ILE A 5 20.95 4.59 1.61
C ILE A 5 21.34 3.82 2.89
N SER A 6 22.34 4.34 3.62
CA SER A 6 22.84 3.75 4.87
C SER A 6 21.77 3.73 5.98
N ALA A 7 20.85 4.70 5.99
CA ALA A 7 19.78 4.78 6.98
C ALA A 7 18.85 3.55 6.98
N LYS A 8 18.70 2.84 5.87
CA LYS A 8 17.90 1.60 5.84
C LYS A 8 18.37 0.58 6.88
N GLN A 9 19.68 0.34 6.94
CA GLN A 9 20.22 -0.64 7.90
C GLN A 9 20.04 -0.16 9.34
N VAL A 10 20.32 1.11 9.61
CA VAL A 10 20.14 1.71 10.95
C VAL A 10 18.70 1.61 11.42
N ILE A 11 17.72 1.88 10.55
CA ILE A 11 16.29 1.74 10.87
C ILE A 11 15.96 0.30 11.26
N LEU A 12 16.49 -0.70 10.57
CA LEU A 12 16.23 -2.10 10.88
C LEU A 12 16.92 -2.53 12.19
N ASP A 13 18.10 -2.00 12.48
CA ASP A 13 18.84 -2.30 13.71
C ASP A 13 18.11 -1.73 14.92
N VAL A 14 17.74 -0.45 14.88
CA VAL A 14 16.93 0.19 15.93
C VAL A 14 15.57 -0.51 16.09
N ALA A 15 14.94 -0.92 14.99
CA ALA A 15 13.68 -1.66 15.06
C ALA A 15 13.83 -3.01 15.77
N ARG A 16 14.97 -3.70 15.62
CA ARG A 16 15.27 -4.94 16.33
C ARG A 16 15.50 -4.72 17.83
N GLU A 17 16.26 -3.69 18.19
CA GLU A 17 16.45 -3.32 19.59
C GLU A 17 15.11 -2.97 20.25
N TYR A 18 14.27 -2.20 19.61
CA TYR A 18 12.94 -1.85 20.09
C TYR A 18 12.04 -3.10 20.26
N GLU A 19 12.13 -4.06 19.33
CA GLU A 19 11.41 -5.34 19.41
C GLU A 19 11.86 -6.14 20.65
N GLN A 20 13.17 -6.18 20.94
CA GLN A 20 13.69 -6.86 22.12
C GLN A 20 13.20 -6.24 23.44
N MET A 21 13.11 -4.90 23.48
CA MET A 21 12.65 -4.16 24.66
C MET A 21 11.14 -4.25 24.89
N THR A 22 10.34 -4.31 23.84
CA THR A 22 8.88 -4.11 23.94
C THR A 22 8.04 -5.28 23.43
N GLY A 23 8.65 -6.25 22.76
CA GLY A 23 7.97 -7.34 22.05
C GLY A 23 7.24 -6.89 20.78
N ARG A 24 7.32 -5.60 20.40
CA ARG A 24 6.63 -5.04 19.23
C ARG A 24 7.53 -5.04 18.02
N LYS A 25 7.07 -5.69 16.95
CA LYS A 25 7.79 -5.74 15.67
C LYS A 25 7.57 -4.49 14.83
N TYR A 26 8.66 -3.78 14.55
CA TYR A 26 8.67 -2.69 13.59
C TYR A 26 9.60 -3.04 12.43
N ARG A 27 9.11 -2.77 11.20
CA ARG A 27 9.83 -2.94 9.94
C ARG A 27 9.53 -1.72 9.06
N PHE A 28 9.99 -1.69 7.83
CA PHE A 28 9.65 -0.65 6.86
C PHE A 28 8.14 -0.53 6.63
N PHE A 29 7.44 -1.65 6.73
CA PHE A 29 5.98 -1.76 6.58
C PHE A 29 5.45 -2.93 7.41
N GLU A 30 4.14 -2.99 7.55
CA GLU A 30 3.40 -4.10 8.15
C GLU A 30 2.59 -4.81 7.06
N GLU A 31 2.73 -6.13 7.00
CA GLU A 31 1.95 -6.99 6.13
C GLU A 31 0.71 -7.50 6.87
N TYR A 32 -0.46 -6.92 6.58
CA TYR A 32 -1.71 -7.35 7.19
C TYR A 32 -2.50 -8.24 6.24
N LYS A 33 -2.64 -9.53 6.57
CA LYS A 33 -3.30 -10.55 5.73
C LYS A 33 -2.70 -10.69 4.31
N MET A 34 -1.39 -10.42 4.15
CA MET A 34 -0.72 -10.42 2.84
C MET A 34 -0.26 -11.79 2.36
N ARG A 35 -0.18 -12.80 3.22
CA ARG A 35 0.43 -14.11 2.91
C ARG A 35 -0.12 -14.78 1.65
N ASP A 36 -1.42 -14.67 1.42
CA ASP A 36 -2.20 -15.25 0.32
C ASP A 36 -3.09 -14.22 -0.38
N ALA A 37 -2.79 -12.92 -0.21
CA ALA A 37 -3.56 -11.86 -0.83
C ALA A 37 -3.35 -11.85 -2.35
N GLU A 38 -4.44 -11.81 -3.09
CA GLU A 38 -4.48 -11.61 -4.54
C GLU A 38 -4.73 -10.13 -4.89
N LEU A 39 -5.41 -9.41 -3.99
CA LEU A 39 -5.65 -7.97 -4.08
C LEU A 39 -5.10 -7.29 -2.85
N ALA A 40 -4.43 -6.15 -3.02
CA ALA A 40 -3.85 -5.42 -1.90
C ALA A 40 -4.10 -3.92 -1.97
N ILE A 41 -4.25 -3.30 -0.80
CA ILE A 41 -4.14 -1.85 -0.66
C ILE A 41 -2.80 -1.53 -0.02
N VAL A 42 -2.13 -0.49 -0.51
CA VAL A 42 -0.91 0.09 0.08
C VAL A 42 -1.25 1.47 0.60
N ALA A 43 -1.01 1.74 1.88
CA ALA A 43 -1.39 3.01 2.52
C ALA A 43 -0.45 3.39 3.66
N ILE A 44 -0.49 4.67 4.04
CA ILE A 44 0.27 5.25 5.16
C ILE A 44 -0.72 5.84 6.18
N GLY A 45 -0.36 5.77 7.45
CA GLY A 45 -1.01 6.52 8.53
C GLY A 45 -2.30 5.91 9.07
N SER A 46 -3.22 6.75 9.52
CA SER A 46 -4.43 6.34 10.25
C SER A 46 -5.47 5.62 9.41
N ALA A 47 -5.54 5.91 8.10
CA ALA A 47 -6.42 5.22 7.16
C ALA A 47 -6.27 3.69 7.21
N CYS A 48 -5.07 3.20 7.56
CA CYS A 48 -4.80 1.78 7.72
C CYS A 48 -5.70 1.09 8.75
N GLY A 49 -6.24 1.80 9.73
CA GLY A 49 -7.24 1.27 10.68
C GLY A 49 -8.53 0.88 9.95
N THR A 50 -9.14 1.83 9.27
CA THR A 50 -10.35 1.61 8.46
C THR A 50 -10.15 0.53 7.38
N ILE A 51 -8.95 0.51 6.76
CA ILE A 51 -8.63 -0.51 5.77
C ILE A 51 -8.55 -1.91 6.40
N LYS A 52 -7.99 -2.06 7.61
CA LYS A 52 -7.97 -3.34 8.33
C LYS A 52 -9.37 -3.86 8.61
N ASP A 53 -10.29 -2.99 9.04
CA ASP A 53 -11.69 -3.36 9.29
C ASP A 53 -12.37 -3.88 8.01
N ALA A 54 -12.15 -3.21 6.87
CA ALA A 54 -12.64 -3.65 5.58
C ALA A 54 -12.02 -4.98 5.14
N VAL A 55 -10.69 -5.14 5.30
CA VAL A 55 -9.97 -6.38 5.01
C VAL A 55 -10.54 -7.53 5.84
N ASP A 56 -10.76 -7.34 7.14
CA ASP A 56 -11.31 -8.39 8.00
C ASP A 56 -12.73 -8.78 7.60
N LYS A 57 -13.57 -7.81 7.24
CA LYS A 57 -14.94 -8.06 6.72
C LYS A 57 -14.90 -8.90 5.43
N LEU A 58 -14.05 -8.50 4.47
CA LEU A 58 -13.90 -9.18 3.18
C LEU A 58 -13.26 -10.57 3.33
N ARG A 59 -12.31 -10.73 4.24
CA ARG A 59 -11.71 -12.03 4.56
C ARG A 59 -12.71 -13.01 5.16
N LYS A 60 -13.62 -12.54 6.02
CA LYS A 60 -14.72 -13.35 6.53
C LYS A 60 -15.67 -13.81 5.39
N ALA A 61 -15.78 -13.03 4.32
CA ALA A 61 -16.51 -13.38 3.11
C ALA A 61 -15.69 -14.21 2.11
N GLY A 62 -14.51 -14.74 2.49
CA GLY A 62 -13.66 -15.60 1.68
C GLY A 62 -12.80 -14.89 0.64
N LYS A 63 -12.75 -13.55 0.63
CA LYS A 63 -11.95 -12.78 -0.32
C LYS A 63 -10.48 -12.77 0.09
N LYS A 64 -9.55 -12.96 -0.85
CA LYS A 64 -8.10 -12.95 -0.61
C LYS A 64 -7.54 -11.53 -0.76
N VAL A 65 -7.88 -10.67 0.19
CA VAL A 65 -7.47 -9.26 0.23
C VAL A 65 -6.48 -9.01 1.35
N GLY A 66 -5.63 -7.99 1.20
CA GLY A 66 -4.63 -7.62 2.20
C GLY A 66 -4.30 -6.13 2.21
N LEU A 67 -3.53 -5.73 3.23
CA LEU A 67 -3.03 -4.36 3.38
C LEU A 67 -1.52 -4.40 3.61
N LEU A 68 -0.78 -3.60 2.84
CA LEU A 68 0.60 -3.23 3.11
C LEU A 68 0.62 -1.85 3.75
N LYS A 69 0.78 -1.79 5.09
CA LYS A 69 0.85 -0.54 5.82
C LYS A 69 2.29 -0.03 5.85
N VAL A 70 2.57 1.02 5.10
CA VAL A 70 3.89 1.66 5.05
C VAL A 70 4.15 2.40 6.36
N ARG A 71 5.34 2.23 6.93
CA ARG A 71 5.83 2.90 8.14
C ARG A 71 7.00 3.82 7.84
N VAL A 72 7.86 3.43 6.92
CA VAL A 72 9.03 4.22 6.49
C VAL A 72 8.85 4.60 5.03
N PHE A 73 8.65 5.90 4.79
CA PHE A 73 8.50 6.44 3.45
C PHE A 73 9.85 6.89 2.84
N ARG A 74 10.78 7.30 3.69
CA ARG A 74 12.15 7.67 3.30
C ARG A 74 13.16 7.11 4.30
N PRO A 75 14.18 6.40 3.87
CA PRO A 75 14.45 5.91 2.49
C PRO A 75 13.35 4.97 2.01
N PHE A 76 12.97 5.06 0.72
CA PHE A 76 11.86 4.26 0.19
C PHE A 76 12.25 2.77 0.08
N PRO A 77 11.52 1.85 0.72
CA PRO A 77 11.83 0.42 0.70
C PRO A 77 11.19 -0.28 -0.51
N GLY A 78 11.46 0.23 -1.72
CA GLY A 78 10.78 -0.18 -2.94
C GLY A 78 10.97 -1.65 -3.29
N GLU A 79 12.18 -2.18 -3.16
CA GLU A 79 12.49 -3.59 -3.45
C GLU A 79 11.74 -4.52 -2.50
N GLU A 80 11.74 -4.19 -1.22
CA GLU A 80 11.09 -4.96 -0.16
C GLU A 80 9.56 -4.96 -0.36
N MET A 81 9.00 -3.80 -0.71
CA MET A 81 7.56 -3.67 -0.99
C MET A 81 7.16 -4.42 -2.26
N ALA A 82 7.91 -4.30 -3.35
CA ALA A 82 7.65 -5.03 -4.58
C ALA A 82 7.71 -6.56 -4.34
N LYS A 83 8.64 -7.03 -3.50
CA LYS A 83 8.72 -8.44 -3.10
C LYS A 83 7.49 -8.88 -2.29
N ALA A 84 7.00 -8.05 -1.37
CA ALA A 84 5.81 -8.35 -0.58
C ALA A 84 4.53 -8.42 -1.45
N LEU A 85 4.47 -7.59 -2.50
CA LEU A 85 3.32 -7.46 -3.40
C LEU A 85 3.35 -8.42 -4.60
N ARG A 86 4.41 -9.20 -4.79
CA ARG A 86 4.67 -10.02 -6.00
C ARG A 86 3.57 -11.03 -6.36
N LYS A 87 2.70 -11.40 -5.40
CA LYS A 87 1.59 -12.34 -5.62
C LYS A 87 0.27 -11.64 -5.94
N CYS A 88 0.22 -10.32 -5.77
CA CYS A 88 -0.99 -9.57 -6.02
C CYS A 88 -1.25 -9.45 -7.53
N GLN A 89 -2.49 -9.62 -7.92
CA GLN A 89 -2.98 -9.42 -9.29
C GLN A 89 -3.34 -7.95 -9.53
N ALA A 90 -3.86 -7.29 -8.49
CA ALA A 90 -4.13 -5.86 -8.54
C ALA A 90 -3.82 -5.19 -7.19
N ILE A 91 -3.36 -3.94 -7.26
CA ILE A 91 -2.87 -3.14 -6.14
C ILE A 91 -3.51 -1.75 -6.20
N ALA A 92 -4.14 -1.33 -5.11
CA ALA A 92 -4.53 0.07 -4.91
C ALA A 92 -3.48 0.78 -4.06
N ILE A 93 -3.05 1.97 -4.48
CA ILE A 93 -2.13 2.80 -3.72
C ILE A 93 -2.88 4.04 -3.25
N PHE A 94 -2.89 4.26 -1.93
CA PHE A 94 -3.64 5.34 -1.30
C PHE A 94 -2.72 6.49 -0.92
N ASP A 95 -2.95 7.66 -1.53
CA ASP A 95 -2.30 8.93 -1.23
C ASP A 95 -3.30 9.95 -0.67
N ARG A 96 -2.86 10.82 0.26
CA ARG A 96 -3.69 11.93 0.79
C ARG A 96 -3.45 13.25 0.05
N CYS A 97 -2.66 13.22 -0.99
CA CYS A 97 -2.38 14.40 -1.83
C CYS A 97 -2.09 13.95 -3.25
N GLU A 98 -2.27 14.86 -4.16
CA GLU A 98 -1.74 14.74 -5.51
C GLU A 98 -0.27 15.18 -5.54
N GLY A 99 0.49 14.60 -6.46
CA GLY A 99 1.81 15.12 -6.82
C GLY A 99 1.68 16.33 -7.77
N TYR A 100 2.56 17.30 -7.61
CA TYR A 100 2.61 18.44 -8.55
C TYR A 100 2.99 18.04 -9.98
N ASN A 101 3.42 16.81 -10.20
CA ASN A 101 3.74 16.23 -11.51
C ASN A 101 2.51 15.75 -12.29
N ALA A 102 1.30 15.87 -11.73
CA ALA A 102 0.03 15.42 -12.29
C ALA A 102 -0.06 13.90 -12.63
N ASN A 103 0.84 13.08 -12.04
CA ASN A 103 0.87 11.62 -12.24
C ASN A 103 0.40 10.86 -10.98
N GLY A 104 -0.55 11.40 -10.24
CA GLY A 104 -1.03 10.83 -9.00
C GLY A 104 -0.21 11.25 -7.78
N GLY A 105 -0.33 10.50 -6.70
CA GLY A 105 0.31 10.82 -5.42
C GLY A 105 1.77 10.35 -5.32
N PRO A 106 2.52 10.85 -4.34
CA PRO A 106 3.95 10.54 -4.18
C PRO A 106 4.23 9.08 -3.80
N LEU A 107 3.34 8.43 -3.03
CA LEU A 107 3.50 7.01 -2.72
C LEU A 107 3.30 6.15 -3.97
N ALA A 108 2.30 6.50 -4.79
CA ALA A 108 2.05 5.82 -6.05
C ALA A 108 3.25 5.95 -6.99
N ALA A 109 3.76 7.14 -7.21
CA ALA A 109 4.90 7.36 -8.11
C ALA A 109 6.14 6.52 -7.72
N ASP A 110 6.48 6.48 -6.43
CA ASP A 110 7.62 5.71 -5.96
C ASP A 110 7.40 4.19 -6.04
N LEU A 111 6.20 3.73 -5.69
CA LEU A 111 5.89 2.30 -5.69
C LEU A 111 5.72 1.76 -7.11
N GLU A 112 5.09 2.49 -8.02
CA GLU A 112 4.98 2.12 -9.43
C GLU A 112 6.37 1.97 -10.06
N ALA A 113 7.30 2.91 -9.78
CA ALA A 113 8.68 2.81 -10.24
C ALA A 113 9.38 1.55 -9.67
N ALA A 114 9.13 1.19 -8.42
CA ALA A 114 9.69 -0.01 -7.81
C ALA A 114 9.10 -1.29 -8.41
N LEU A 115 7.77 -1.35 -8.61
CA LEU A 115 7.07 -2.47 -9.24
C LEU A 115 7.52 -2.67 -10.69
N PHE A 116 7.69 -1.57 -11.45
CA PHE A 116 8.23 -1.62 -12.82
C PHE A 116 9.63 -2.21 -12.87
N ARG A 117 10.55 -1.77 -11.98
CA ARG A 117 11.90 -2.34 -11.88
C ARG A 117 11.89 -3.82 -11.49
N ALA A 118 10.96 -4.23 -10.65
CA ALA A 118 10.76 -5.62 -10.23
C ALA A 118 10.04 -6.47 -11.30
N LYS A 119 9.64 -5.90 -12.42
CA LYS A 119 8.86 -6.54 -13.50
C LYS A 119 7.57 -7.18 -12.96
N ALA A 120 6.90 -6.51 -12.03
CA ALA A 120 5.61 -6.94 -11.51
C ALA A 120 4.55 -6.86 -12.60
N SER A 121 3.66 -7.85 -12.63
CA SER A 121 2.54 -7.94 -13.58
C SER A 121 1.22 -7.45 -13.01
N ALA A 122 1.20 -6.97 -11.77
CA ALA A 122 -0.01 -6.51 -11.10
C ALA A 122 -0.57 -5.25 -11.77
N GLU A 123 -1.88 -5.19 -11.90
CA GLU A 123 -2.59 -3.96 -12.23
C GLU A 123 -2.48 -2.97 -11.07
N VAL A 124 -2.23 -1.69 -11.35
CA VAL A 124 -2.04 -0.67 -10.31
C VAL A 124 -3.01 0.48 -10.51
N ILE A 125 -3.70 0.87 -9.43
CA ILE A 125 -4.60 2.02 -9.41
C ILE A 125 -4.21 2.91 -8.23
N ASN A 126 -3.97 4.20 -8.49
CA ASN A 126 -3.76 5.20 -7.45
C ASN A 126 -5.09 5.83 -7.02
N TYR A 127 -5.30 5.96 -5.73
CA TYR A 127 -6.46 6.64 -5.15
C TYR A 127 -6.00 7.80 -4.27
N VAL A 128 -6.51 8.99 -4.57
CA VAL A 128 -6.34 10.17 -3.72
C VAL A 128 -7.56 10.28 -2.81
N TYR A 129 -7.34 10.27 -1.50
CA TYR A 129 -8.39 10.25 -0.49
C TYR A 129 -8.21 11.31 0.59
N GLY A 130 -9.27 11.59 1.34
CA GLY A 130 -9.22 12.44 2.53
C GLY A 130 -8.92 13.92 2.27
N LEU A 131 -9.16 14.39 1.04
CA LEU A 131 -9.04 15.81 0.70
C LEU A 131 -10.14 16.62 1.39
N SER A 132 -9.81 17.84 1.82
CA SER A 132 -10.76 18.75 2.48
C SER A 132 -11.47 18.15 3.71
N GLY A 133 -10.78 17.26 4.45
CA GLY A 133 -11.33 16.67 5.67
C GLY A 133 -12.34 15.54 5.45
N ARG A 134 -12.49 15.04 4.24
CA ARG A 134 -13.37 13.89 3.94
C ARG A 134 -12.87 12.62 4.59
N ASP A 135 -13.76 11.86 5.22
CA ASP A 135 -13.44 10.62 5.89
C ASP A 135 -13.38 9.43 4.94
N LEU A 136 -12.38 8.58 5.16
CA LEU A 136 -12.33 7.27 4.53
C LEU A 136 -13.19 6.27 5.32
N THR A 137 -14.19 5.69 4.70
CA THR A 137 -15.09 4.72 5.32
C THR A 137 -14.78 3.28 4.88
N VAL A 138 -15.26 2.29 5.66
CA VAL A 138 -15.19 0.87 5.30
C VAL A 138 -15.87 0.59 3.96
N ASN A 139 -16.97 1.30 3.65
CA ASN A 139 -17.67 1.13 2.37
C ASN A 139 -16.84 1.64 1.20
N HIS A 140 -16.14 2.77 1.35
CA HIS A 140 -15.21 3.26 0.33
C HIS A 140 -14.11 2.23 0.04
N VAL A 141 -13.51 1.66 1.09
CA VAL A 141 -12.46 0.64 0.94
C VAL A 141 -13.01 -0.64 0.31
N THR A 142 -14.23 -1.05 0.65
CA THR A 142 -14.89 -2.21 0.04
C THR A 142 -15.07 -2.01 -1.46
N ALA A 143 -15.58 -0.84 -1.88
CA ALA A 143 -15.74 -0.51 -3.30
C ALA A 143 -14.40 -0.52 -4.06
N VAL A 144 -13.32 -0.05 -3.43
CA VAL A 144 -11.97 -0.15 -4.02
C VAL A 144 -11.55 -1.61 -4.25
N PHE A 145 -11.81 -2.51 -3.31
CA PHE A 145 -11.49 -3.93 -3.52
C PHE A 145 -12.36 -4.59 -4.60
N GLU A 146 -13.59 -4.15 -4.77
CA GLU A 146 -14.45 -4.59 -5.88
C GLU A 146 -13.86 -4.12 -7.22
N GLU A 147 -13.43 -2.86 -7.30
CA GLU A 147 -12.77 -2.33 -8.50
C GLU A 147 -11.43 -3.01 -8.78
N LEU A 148 -10.64 -3.36 -7.76
CA LEU A 148 -9.42 -4.14 -7.92
C LEU A 148 -9.70 -5.55 -8.47
N ALA A 149 -10.80 -6.18 -8.07
CA ALA A 149 -11.19 -7.49 -8.62
C ALA A 149 -11.52 -7.39 -10.12
N GLU A 150 -12.23 -6.34 -10.53
CA GLU A 150 -12.49 -6.07 -11.95
C GLU A 150 -11.20 -5.75 -12.72
N ALA A 151 -10.30 -4.96 -12.14
CA ALA A 151 -9.00 -4.66 -12.73
C ALA A 151 -8.14 -5.92 -12.90
N ALA A 152 -8.14 -6.81 -11.92
CA ALA A 152 -7.41 -8.08 -12.00
C ALA A 152 -7.94 -8.99 -13.12
N ALA A 153 -9.26 -8.95 -13.39
CA ALA A 153 -9.90 -9.80 -14.40
C ALA A 153 -9.81 -9.22 -15.82
N HIS A 154 -9.87 -7.89 -15.96
CA HIS A 154 -10.09 -7.22 -17.25
C HIS A 154 -9.04 -6.15 -17.59
N GLY A 155 -8.07 -5.92 -16.71
CA GLY A 155 -7.12 -4.82 -16.80
C GLY A 155 -7.72 -3.45 -16.42
N VAL A 156 -6.86 -2.48 -16.16
CA VAL A 156 -7.28 -1.10 -15.87
C VAL A 156 -7.60 -0.38 -17.16
N LYS A 157 -8.86 0.01 -17.34
CA LYS A 157 -9.33 0.71 -18.56
C LYS A 157 -8.90 2.18 -18.62
N ASP A 158 -8.83 2.85 -17.48
CA ASP A 158 -8.36 4.23 -17.33
C ASP A 158 -7.15 4.25 -16.38
N LYS A 159 -6.04 4.77 -16.88
CA LYS A 159 -4.77 4.85 -16.12
C LYS A 159 -4.67 6.08 -15.23
N LYS A 160 -5.68 6.96 -15.22
CA LYS A 160 -5.67 8.11 -14.33
C LYS A 160 -5.89 7.68 -12.89
N TYR A 161 -5.31 8.44 -11.96
CA TYR A 161 -5.63 8.29 -10.55
C TYR A 161 -7.09 8.70 -10.25
N ARG A 162 -7.65 8.18 -9.19
CA ARG A 162 -9.05 8.35 -8.80
C ARG A 162 -9.18 9.03 -7.43
N TYR A 163 -10.33 9.62 -7.18
CA TYR A 163 -10.64 10.25 -5.90
C TYR A 163 -11.63 9.42 -5.11
N ILE A 164 -11.45 9.39 -3.78
CA ILE A 164 -12.36 8.74 -2.83
C ILE A 164 -12.81 9.74 -1.76
N GLY A 165 -14.10 9.78 -1.47
CA GLY A 165 -14.71 10.58 -0.41
C GLY A 165 -15.58 11.69 -0.92
#